data_08c94b2b64a1ed66204eb8e50d7baf55
#
_entry.id   08c94b2b64a1ed66204eb8e50d7baf55
#
_cell.length_a   1.000
_cell.length_b   1.000
_cell.length_c   1.000
_cell.angle_alpha   90.00
_cell.angle_beta   90.00
_cell.angle_gamma   90.00
#
_symmetry.space_group_name_H-M   'P 1'
#
loop_
_entity.id
_entity.type
_entity.pdbx_description
1 polymer ?
#
loop_
_entity_poly.entity_id
_entity_poly.type
_entity_poly.pdbx_seq_one_letter_code
_entity_poly.pdbx_strand_id
1 'polypeptide(L)'
;DLMKRINDFQNELEDVRHRLYTDYSMTENDEHYRKELEADESRLSEISRDLYSFISVYEDLKINLANNPYLIIKGEAGCGKSHLMGDVASKRIDEGLPTLLFLGTDFSEGTYEHAITSKIGFSGEFQEFLSSFNQIGTQVGSRALLMIDALNEGPQAELWKYRLSGLIK
;
A
#
# COMPACT_ATOMS: atom_id res chain seq x y z
N ASP A 1 -1.73 -13.76 1.63
CA ASP A 1 -2.79 -12.96 1.02
C ASP A 1 -3.46 -12.08 2.08
N LEU A 2 -3.37 -10.74 1.88
CA LEU A 2 -3.85 -9.74 2.84
C LEU A 2 -5.36 -9.92 3.10
N MET A 3 -6.16 -10.12 2.03
CA MET A 3 -7.62 -10.27 2.17
C MET A 3 -8.00 -11.53 2.97
N LYS A 4 -7.25 -12.62 2.82
CA LYS A 4 -7.48 -13.80 3.65
C LYS A 4 -7.26 -13.50 5.13
N ARG A 5 -6.16 -12.81 5.46
CA ARG A 5 -5.86 -12.41 6.85
C ARG A 5 -6.91 -11.46 7.43
N ILE A 6 -7.43 -10.55 6.61
CA ILE A 6 -8.51 -9.64 7.00
C ILE A 6 -9.78 -10.43 7.29
N ASN A 7 -10.16 -11.35 6.42
CA ASN A 7 -11.34 -12.18 6.62
C ASN A 7 -11.20 -13.10 7.85
N ASP A 8 -10.02 -13.70 8.06
CA ASP A 8 -9.73 -14.49 9.25
C ASP A 8 -9.90 -13.64 10.52
N PHE A 9 -9.38 -12.42 10.54
CA PHE A 9 -9.53 -11.49 11.66
C PHE A 9 -10.99 -11.01 11.87
N GLN A 10 -11.76 -10.79 10.80
CA GLN A 10 -13.19 -10.50 10.91
C GLN A 10 -13.94 -11.65 11.59
N ASN A 11 -13.66 -12.89 11.21
CA ASN A 11 -14.26 -14.06 11.83
C ASN A 11 -13.91 -14.17 13.32
N GLU A 12 -12.64 -13.89 13.69
CA GLU A 12 -12.22 -13.86 15.09
C GLU A 12 -12.95 -12.78 15.90
N LEU A 13 -13.15 -11.58 15.33
CA LEU A 13 -13.91 -10.50 15.95
C LEU A 13 -15.38 -10.89 16.20
N GLU A 14 -16.03 -11.54 15.23
CA GLU A 14 -17.41 -12.02 15.38
C GLU A 14 -17.50 -13.11 16.45
N ASP A 15 -16.53 -14.02 16.52
CA ASP A 15 -16.48 -15.05 17.57
C ASP A 15 -16.31 -14.46 18.98
N VAL A 16 -15.48 -13.41 19.13
CA VAL A 16 -15.32 -12.69 20.39
C VAL A 16 -16.60 -11.98 20.76
N ARG A 17 -17.24 -11.32 19.80
CA ARG A 17 -18.52 -10.62 19.98
C ARG A 17 -19.64 -11.57 20.44
N HIS A 18 -19.70 -12.75 19.82
CA HIS A 18 -20.68 -13.77 20.22
C HIS A 18 -20.47 -14.25 21.66
N ARG A 19 -19.21 -14.45 22.07
CA ARG A 19 -18.87 -14.81 23.46
C ARG A 19 -19.27 -13.73 24.44
N LEU A 20 -18.94 -12.46 24.16
CA LEU A 20 -19.34 -11.32 25.00
C LEU A 20 -20.86 -11.23 25.14
N TYR A 21 -21.61 -11.44 24.06
CA TYR A 21 -23.08 -11.45 24.12
C TYR A 21 -23.62 -12.58 24.97
N THR A 22 -23.01 -13.75 24.93
CA THR A 22 -23.37 -14.90 25.77
C THR A 22 -23.08 -14.61 27.24
N ASP A 23 -21.93 -14.05 27.55
CA ASP A 23 -21.55 -13.66 28.92
C ASP A 23 -22.47 -12.56 29.48
N TYR A 24 -22.84 -11.56 28.64
CA TYR A 24 -23.80 -10.53 29.01
C TYR A 24 -25.17 -11.11 29.39
N SER A 25 -25.65 -12.11 28.66
CA SER A 25 -26.93 -12.77 28.92
C SER A 25 -26.94 -13.60 30.23
N MET A 26 -25.76 -14.03 30.71
CA MET A 26 -25.62 -14.84 31.93
C MET A 26 -25.40 -14.02 33.20
N THR A 27 -25.14 -12.71 33.07
CA THR A 27 -24.73 -11.85 34.19
C THR A 27 -25.78 -10.79 34.59
N GLU A 28 -27.06 -11.20 34.67
CA GLU A 28 -28.19 -10.28 34.99
C GLU A 28 -28.05 -9.51 36.32
N ASN A 29 -27.23 -9.96 37.28
CA ASN A 29 -27.18 -9.46 38.63
C ASN A 29 -25.90 -8.68 39.05
N ASP A 30 -24.90 -8.52 38.17
CA ASP A 30 -23.66 -7.80 38.51
C ASP A 30 -23.49 -6.53 37.64
N GLU A 31 -23.89 -5.39 38.19
CA GLU A 31 -23.83 -4.09 37.48
C GLU A 31 -22.40 -3.64 37.13
N HIS A 32 -21.41 -4.03 37.94
CA HIS A 32 -20.02 -3.69 37.64
C HIS A 32 -19.48 -4.46 36.44
N TYR A 33 -19.73 -5.76 36.39
CA TYR A 33 -19.33 -6.62 35.30
C TYR A 33 -20.06 -6.28 33.99
N ARG A 34 -21.34 -5.88 34.08
CA ARG A 34 -22.08 -5.39 32.89
C ARG A 34 -21.46 -4.14 32.28
N LYS A 35 -20.99 -3.18 33.09
CA LYS A 35 -20.31 -1.97 32.57
C LYS A 35 -18.99 -2.30 31.87
N GLU A 36 -18.24 -3.27 32.35
CA GLU A 36 -17.02 -3.74 31.69
C GLU A 36 -17.35 -4.39 30.35
N LEU A 37 -18.35 -5.25 30.27
CA LEU A 37 -18.80 -5.88 29.03
C LEU A 37 -19.31 -4.86 28.01
N GLU A 38 -20.07 -3.84 28.43
CA GLU A 38 -20.53 -2.75 27.57
C GLU A 38 -19.34 -1.94 27.00
N ALA A 39 -18.29 -1.71 27.81
CA ALA A 39 -17.09 -1.05 27.36
C ALA A 39 -16.32 -1.88 26.31
N ASP A 40 -16.24 -3.19 26.51
CA ASP A 40 -15.58 -4.10 25.57
C ASP A 40 -16.37 -4.26 24.26
N GLU A 41 -17.70 -4.32 24.32
CA GLU A 41 -18.56 -4.29 23.14
C GLU A 41 -18.39 -3.00 22.34
N SER A 42 -18.29 -1.85 23.04
CA SER A 42 -18.02 -0.56 22.39
C SER A 42 -16.70 -0.55 21.66
N ARG A 43 -15.62 -1.08 22.27
CA ARG A 43 -14.30 -1.21 21.66
C ARG A 43 -14.31 -2.13 20.45
N LEU A 44 -14.96 -3.28 20.54
CA LEU A 44 -15.12 -4.21 19.41
C LEU A 44 -15.88 -3.58 18.24
N SER A 45 -16.93 -2.81 18.54
CA SER A 45 -17.71 -2.10 17.54
C SER A 45 -16.86 -1.02 16.84
N GLU A 46 -15.98 -0.33 17.57
CA GLU A 46 -15.04 0.63 17.00
C GLU A 46 -14.02 -0.05 16.08
N ILE A 47 -13.39 -1.14 16.54
CA ILE A 47 -12.46 -1.94 15.73
C ILE A 47 -13.13 -2.46 14.46
N SER A 48 -14.34 -2.98 14.57
CA SER A 48 -15.11 -3.48 13.42
C SER A 48 -15.38 -2.37 12.40
N ARG A 49 -15.81 -1.20 12.86
CA ARG A 49 -16.05 -0.03 12.00
C ARG A 49 -14.79 0.40 11.27
N ASP A 50 -13.67 0.47 11.96
CA ASP A 50 -12.39 0.87 11.38
C ASP A 50 -11.89 -0.16 10.36
N LEU A 51 -12.10 -1.45 10.64
CA LEU A 51 -11.80 -2.53 9.71
C LEU A 51 -12.66 -2.46 8.44
N TYR A 52 -13.97 -2.23 8.56
CA TYR A 52 -14.85 -2.04 7.39
C TYR A 52 -14.47 -0.81 6.58
N SER A 53 -14.10 0.29 7.23
CA SER A 53 -13.59 1.49 6.55
C SER A 53 -12.31 1.18 5.77
N PHE A 54 -11.38 0.44 6.37
CA PHE A 54 -10.16 0.01 5.70
C PHE A 54 -10.43 -0.88 4.48
N ILE A 55 -11.33 -1.85 4.60
CA ILE A 55 -11.73 -2.73 3.49
C ILE A 55 -12.33 -1.92 2.34
N SER A 56 -13.22 -0.97 2.64
CA SER A 56 -13.82 -0.10 1.63
C SER A 56 -12.76 0.69 0.86
N VAL A 57 -11.82 1.32 1.57
CA VAL A 57 -10.72 2.06 0.96
C VAL A 57 -9.83 1.13 0.11
N TYR A 58 -9.57 -0.09 0.58
CA TYR A 58 -8.76 -1.06 -0.14
C TYR A 58 -9.42 -1.52 -1.44
N GLU A 59 -10.71 -1.79 -1.43
CA GLU A 59 -11.46 -2.18 -2.64
C GLU A 59 -11.56 -1.02 -3.64
N ASP A 60 -11.81 0.20 -3.18
CA ASP A 60 -11.79 1.39 -4.02
C ASP A 60 -10.38 1.61 -4.63
N LEU A 61 -9.32 1.38 -3.87
CA LEU A 61 -7.95 1.47 -4.34
C LEU A 61 -7.65 0.45 -5.43
N LYS A 62 -8.12 -0.79 -5.31
CA LYS A 62 -7.99 -1.83 -6.35
C LYS A 62 -8.61 -1.39 -7.68
N ILE A 63 -9.84 -0.87 -7.63
CA ILE A 63 -10.58 -0.40 -8.81
C ILE A 63 -9.84 0.80 -9.41
N ASN A 64 -9.40 1.74 -8.59
CA ASN A 64 -8.66 2.91 -9.04
C ASN A 64 -7.32 2.53 -9.70
N LEU A 65 -6.55 1.61 -9.11
CA LEU A 65 -5.29 1.14 -9.67
C LEU A 65 -5.46 0.28 -10.93
N ALA A 66 -6.64 -0.32 -11.14
CA ALA A 66 -6.95 -1.00 -12.39
C ALA A 66 -7.08 -0.01 -13.56
N ASN A 67 -7.69 1.14 -13.29
CA ASN A 67 -7.96 2.17 -14.29
C ASN A 67 -6.84 3.23 -14.37
N ASN A 68 -6.16 3.49 -13.25
CA ASN A 68 -5.06 4.46 -13.12
C ASN A 68 -3.87 3.76 -12.47
N PRO A 69 -2.92 3.24 -13.26
CA PRO A 69 -1.86 2.36 -12.75
C PRO A 69 -0.74 3.12 -12.03
N TYR A 70 -1.07 4.14 -11.26
CA TYR A 70 -0.13 4.87 -10.41
C TYR A 70 -0.72 5.12 -9.02
N LEU A 71 0.15 5.19 -8.02
CA LEU A 71 -0.18 5.47 -6.62
C LEU A 71 0.80 6.49 -6.05
N ILE A 72 0.28 7.53 -5.41
CA ILE A 72 1.07 8.52 -4.68
C ILE A 72 0.89 8.30 -3.18
N ILE A 73 1.96 7.92 -2.50
CA ILE A 73 1.99 7.74 -1.05
C ILE A 73 2.46 9.02 -0.38
N LYS A 74 1.61 9.63 0.43
CA LYS A 74 1.90 10.83 1.22
C LYS A 74 1.87 10.51 2.71
N GLY A 75 2.66 11.25 3.49
CA GLY A 75 2.68 11.15 4.95
C GLY A 75 3.82 11.98 5.52
N GLU A 76 3.79 12.19 6.83
CA GLU A 76 4.82 12.93 7.56
C GLU A 76 6.20 12.27 7.47
N ALA A 77 7.25 13.05 7.73
CA ALA A 77 8.60 12.51 7.81
C ALA A 77 8.68 11.46 8.94
N GLY A 78 9.39 10.35 8.69
CA GLY A 78 9.56 9.30 9.68
C GLY A 78 8.37 8.34 9.86
N CYS A 79 7.24 8.51 9.15
CA CYS A 79 6.07 7.60 9.27
C CYS A 79 6.24 6.23 8.57
N GLY A 80 7.45 5.89 8.10
CA GLY A 80 7.76 4.56 7.55
C GLY A 80 7.54 4.39 6.05
N LYS A 81 7.29 5.45 5.27
CA LYS A 81 7.06 5.35 3.80
C LYS A 81 8.18 4.62 3.06
N SER A 82 9.42 5.02 3.28
CA SER A 82 10.60 4.39 2.65
C SER A 82 10.76 2.93 3.07
N HIS A 83 10.46 2.61 4.32
CA HIS A 83 10.49 1.24 4.82
C HIS A 83 9.44 0.39 4.11
N LEU A 84 8.21 0.89 4.03
CA LEU A 84 7.13 0.23 3.28
C LEU A 84 7.50 -0.03 1.82
N MET A 85 8.08 0.96 1.13
CA MET A 85 8.48 0.82 -0.27
C MET A 85 9.61 -0.20 -0.43
N GLY A 86 10.59 -0.20 0.48
CA GLY A 86 11.66 -1.20 0.53
C GLY A 86 11.14 -2.61 0.74
N ASP A 87 10.23 -2.80 1.70
CA ASP A 87 9.63 -4.10 2.01
C ASP A 87 8.81 -4.63 0.82
N VAL A 88 8.01 -3.77 0.18
CA VAL A 88 7.24 -4.14 -1.03
C VAL A 88 8.18 -4.53 -2.16
N ALA A 89 9.24 -3.75 -2.39
CA ALA A 89 10.22 -4.04 -3.44
C ALA A 89 10.91 -5.39 -3.20
N SER A 90 11.43 -5.60 -1.98
CA SER A 90 12.12 -6.83 -1.60
C SER A 90 11.21 -8.05 -1.77
N LYS A 91 10.01 -8.00 -1.20
CA LYS A 91 9.05 -9.11 -1.33
C LYS A 91 8.72 -9.44 -2.78
N ARG A 92 8.47 -8.44 -3.62
CA ARG A 92 8.17 -8.66 -5.03
C ARG A 92 9.35 -9.25 -5.80
N ILE A 93 10.59 -8.80 -5.50
CA ILE A 93 11.81 -9.35 -6.09
C ILE A 93 12.01 -10.82 -5.67
N ASP A 94 11.79 -11.14 -4.39
CA ASP A 94 11.87 -12.50 -3.88
C ASP A 94 10.84 -13.43 -4.55
N GLU A 95 9.67 -12.89 -4.92
CA GLU A 95 8.62 -13.59 -5.68
C GLU A 95 8.90 -13.65 -7.19
N GLY A 96 10.02 -13.10 -7.68
CA GLY A 96 10.36 -13.06 -9.11
C GLY A 96 9.53 -12.07 -9.93
N LEU A 97 8.89 -11.09 -9.26
CA LEU A 97 8.06 -10.09 -9.93
C LEU A 97 8.87 -8.87 -10.35
N PRO A 98 8.73 -8.38 -11.60
CA PRO A 98 9.50 -7.26 -12.11
C PRO A 98 9.23 -6.00 -11.29
N THR A 99 10.27 -5.51 -10.62
CA THR A 99 10.17 -4.39 -9.68
C THR A 99 11.44 -3.55 -9.73
N LEU A 100 11.28 -2.23 -9.80
CA LEU A 100 12.34 -1.25 -9.72
C LEU A 100 12.01 -0.23 -8.63
N LEU A 101 12.99 0.09 -7.79
CA LEU A 101 12.90 1.13 -6.76
C LEU A 101 14.04 2.11 -6.96
N PHE A 102 13.72 3.38 -7.16
CA PHE A 102 14.64 4.51 -7.26
C PHE A 102 14.45 5.46 -6.10
N LEU A 103 15.49 6.22 -5.78
CA LEU A 103 15.39 7.35 -4.86
C LEU A 103 15.21 8.64 -5.68
N GLY A 104 14.44 9.59 -5.18
CA GLY A 104 14.28 10.90 -5.81
C GLY A 104 15.59 11.63 -6.03
N THR A 105 16.58 11.40 -5.16
CA THR A 105 17.95 11.92 -5.27
C THR A 105 18.75 11.33 -6.44
N ASP A 106 18.31 10.21 -7.00
CA ASP A 106 18.94 9.58 -8.15
C ASP A 106 18.77 10.37 -9.46
N PHE A 107 17.85 11.32 -9.45
CA PHE A 107 17.45 12.12 -10.62
C PHE A 107 18.08 13.52 -10.58
N SER A 108 19.36 13.61 -10.26
CA SER A 108 20.07 14.88 -10.05
C SER A 108 20.28 15.71 -11.32
N GLU A 109 20.39 15.08 -12.49
CA GLU A 109 20.67 15.75 -13.77
C GLU A 109 19.81 15.18 -14.91
N GLY A 110 19.46 16.05 -15.88
CA GLY A 110 18.74 15.64 -17.07
C GLY A 110 17.25 15.36 -16.88
N THR A 111 16.68 14.52 -17.73
CA THR A 111 15.30 14.06 -17.66
C THR A 111 15.20 12.77 -16.81
N TYR A 112 14.04 12.54 -16.19
CA TYR A 112 13.83 11.30 -15.44
C TYR A 112 13.90 10.05 -16.33
N GLU A 113 13.50 10.18 -17.59
CA GLU A 113 13.59 9.10 -18.61
C GLU A 113 15.03 8.65 -18.76
N HIS A 114 15.93 9.60 -19.02
CA HIS A 114 17.36 9.31 -19.18
C HIS A 114 17.98 8.76 -17.89
N ALA A 115 17.63 9.32 -16.75
CA ALA A 115 18.16 8.86 -15.47
C ALA A 115 17.74 7.39 -15.19
N ILE A 116 16.49 7.01 -15.44
CA ILE A 116 16.00 5.64 -15.27
C ILE A 116 16.74 4.71 -16.24
N THR A 117 16.70 4.99 -17.55
CA THR A 117 17.30 4.11 -18.56
C THR A 117 18.81 3.94 -18.35
N SER A 118 19.53 5.03 -18.02
CA SER A 118 20.96 5.00 -17.71
C SER A 118 21.28 4.13 -16.50
N LYS A 119 20.53 4.26 -15.39
CA LYS A 119 20.77 3.48 -14.17
C LYS A 119 20.57 1.99 -14.34
N ILE A 120 19.60 1.59 -15.17
CA ILE A 120 19.36 0.17 -15.46
C ILE A 120 20.19 -0.36 -16.63
N GLY A 121 21.01 0.51 -17.26
CA GLY A 121 21.84 0.14 -18.41
C GLY A 121 21.03 -0.15 -19.70
N PHE A 122 19.86 0.45 -19.85
CA PHE A 122 19.02 0.29 -21.04
C PHE A 122 19.42 1.31 -22.10
N SER A 123 19.73 0.83 -23.31
CA SER A 123 20.27 1.66 -24.40
C SER A 123 19.21 2.24 -25.34
N GLY A 124 17.94 1.86 -25.18
CA GLY A 124 16.81 2.33 -25.99
C GLY A 124 16.08 3.53 -25.41
N GLU A 125 15.01 3.93 -26.08
CA GLU A 125 14.12 4.99 -25.61
C GLU A 125 13.34 4.56 -24.37
N PHE A 126 12.95 5.54 -23.54
CA PHE A 126 12.20 5.27 -22.28
C PHE A 126 10.88 4.53 -22.51
N GLN A 127 10.18 4.83 -23.62
CA GLN A 127 8.92 4.14 -23.95
C GLN A 127 9.15 2.68 -24.35
N GLU A 128 10.27 2.37 -24.99
CA GLU A 128 10.66 0.99 -25.29
C GLU A 128 10.99 0.22 -24.01
N PHE A 129 11.67 0.89 -23.06
CA PHE A 129 11.91 0.33 -21.74
C PHE A 129 10.59 0.01 -21.04
N LEU A 130 9.65 0.97 -20.94
CA LEU A 130 8.36 0.76 -20.28
C LEU A 130 7.58 -0.39 -20.93
N SER A 131 7.57 -0.46 -22.26
CA SER A 131 6.90 -1.54 -23.00
C SER A 131 7.51 -2.90 -22.68
N SER A 132 8.83 -3.01 -22.68
CA SER A 132 9.57 -4.23 -22.35
C SER A 132 9.34 -4.64 -20.89
N PHE A 133 9.39 -3.67 -19.98
CA PHE A 133 9.17 -3.89 -18.54
C PHE A 133 7.76 -4.39 -18.25
N ASN A 134 6.75 -3.79 -18.91
CA ASN A 134 5.36 -4.24 -18.81
C ASN A 134 5.18 -5.65 -19.41
N GLN A 135 5.86 -5.96 -20.52
CA GLN A 135 5.81 -7.29 -21.13
C GLN A 135 6.36 -8.38 -20.19
N ILE A 136 7.46 -8.10 -19.49
CA ILE A 136 8.00 -9.01 -18.46
C ILE A 136 6.94 -9.27 -17.37
N GLY A 137 6.27 -8.20 -16.90
CA GLY A 137 5.18 -8.33 -15.94
C GLY A 137 4.07 -9.25 -16.44
N THR A 138 3.64 -9.06 -17.67
CA THR A 138 2.59 -9.88 -18.30
C THR A 138 3.01 -11.36 -18.41
N GLN A 139 4.25 -11.65 -18.74
CA GLN A 139 4.78 -13.02 -18.85
C GLN A 139 4.72 -13.78 -17.53
N VAL A 140 4.90 -13.08 -16.40
CA VAL A 140 4.81 -13.68 -15.06
C VAL A 140 3.42 -13.57 -14.44
N GLY A 141 2.42 -13.15 -15.21
CA GLY A 141 1.04 -13.00 -14.74
C GLY A 141 0.84 -11.87 -13.73
N SER A 142 1.71 -10.85 -13.75
CA SER A 142 1.69 -9.72 -12.82
C SER A 142 1.90 -8.39 -13.56
N ARG A 143 1.80 -7.28 -12.86
CA ARG A 143 2.25 -5.97 -13.36
C ARG A 143 3.69 -5.71 -12.96
N ALA A 144 4.47 -5.13 -13.86
CA ALA A 144 5.75 -4.53 -13.51
C ALA A 144 5.51 -3.31 -12.59
N LEU A 145 6.37 -3.13 -11.59
CA LEU A 145 6.25 -2.04 -10.62
C LEU A 145 7.50 -1.16 -10.64
N LEU A 146 7.31 0.11 -10.97
CA LEU A 146 8.33 1.14 -10.86
C LEU A 146 7.97 2.06 -9.68
N MET A 147 8.86 2.17 -8.73
CA MET A 147 8.70 2.99 -7.53
C MET A 147 9.78 4.07 -7.45
N ILE A 148 9.40 5.24 -6.99
CA ILE A 148 10.33 6.34 -6.73
C ILE A 148 10.03 6.87 -5.31
N ASP A 149 10.97 6.69 -4.40
CA ASP A 149 10.88 7.19 -3.03
C ASP A 149 11.56 8.56 -2.90
N ALA A 150 11.20 9.29 -1.85
CA ALA A 150 11.83 10.55 -1.47
C ALA A 150 11.79 11.65 -2.57
N LEU A 151 10.70 11.73 -3.34
CA LEU A 151 10.50 12.74 -4.40
C LEU A 151 10.59 14.18 -3.90
N ASN A 152 10.30 14.40 -2.61
CA ASN A 152 10.33 15.70 -1.97
C ASN A 152 11.65 16.01 -1.26
N GLU A 153 12.66 15.15 -1.40
CA GLU A 153 13.95 15.30 -0.77
C GLU A 153 15.03 15.74 -1.78
N GLY A 154 16.00 16.49 -1.29
CA GLY A 154 17.12 16.94 -2.09
C GLY A 154 16.83 18.15 -3.00
N PRO A 155 17.84 18.59 -3.77
CA PRO A 155 17.78 19.81 -4.58
C PRO A 155 16.81 19.75 -5.75
N GLN A 156 16.36 18.54 -6.13
CA GLN A 156 15.49 18.32 -7.26
C GLN A 156 13.99 18.24 -6.89
N ALA A 157 13.63 18.39 -5.61
CA ALA A 157 12.24 18.31 -5.14
C ALA A 157 11.28 19.24 -5.93
N GLU A 158 11.74 20.45 -6.28
CA GLU A 158 10.96 21.40 -7.09
C GLU A 158 10.72 20.93 -8.53
N LEU A 159 11.65 20.17 -9.12
CA LEU A 159 11.51 19.66 -10.49
C LEU A 159 10.40 18.61 -10.60
N TRP A 160 10.18 17.84 -9.54
CA TRP A 160 9.13 16.82 -9.52
C TRP A 160 7.71 17.41 -9.57
N LYS A 161 7.52 18.66 -9.12
CA LYS A 161 6.23 19.35 -9.25
C LYS A 161 5.77 19.44 -10.71
N TYR A 162 6.70 19.57 -11.64
CA TYR A 162 6.39 19.72 -13.07
C TYR A 162 6.57 18.42 -13.86
N ARG A 163 7.42 17.50 -13.39
CA ARG A 163 7.77 16.28 -14.12
C ARG A 163 6.85 15.11 -13.80
N LEU A 164 6.28 15.08 -12.58
CA LEU A 164 5.42 13.97 -12.14
C LEU A 164 4.22 13.76 -13.07
N SER A 165 3.62 14.83 -13.56
CA SER A 165 2.50 14.75 -14.51
C SER A 165 2.87 14.12 -15.86
N GLY A 166 4.13 14.17 -16.26
CA GLY A 166 4.63 13.51 -17.46
C GLY A 166 4.87 12.01 -17.26
N LEU A 167 5.26 11.62 -16.04
CA LEU A 167 5.51 10.22 -15.69
C LEU A 167 4.21 9.41 -15.55
N ILE A 168 3.11 10.03 -15.11
CA ILE A 168 1.82 9.38 -14.83
C ILE A 168 0.79 9.50 -15.96
N LYS A 169 1.17 10.03 -17.11
CA LYS A 169 0.36 10.05 -18.35
C LYS A 169 0.69 8.87 -19.23
#